data_dcb3891614a5eeaba2f90c94c3fc96f3
#
_entry.id   dcb3891614a5eeaba2f90c94c3fc96f3
#
_cell.length_a   1.000
_cell.length_b   1.000
_cell.length_c   1.000
_cell.angle_alpha   90.00
_cell.angle_beta   90.00
_cell.angle_gamma   90.00
#
_symmetry.space_group_name_H-M   'P 1'
#
loop_
_entity.id
_entity.type
_entity.pdbx_description
1 polymer ?
#
loop_
_entity_poly.entity_id
_entity_poly.type
_entity_poly.pdbx_seq_one_letter_code
_entity_poly.pdbx_strand_id
1 'polypeptide(L)'
;YYQVIHGRIVRQVKTDYRIFDTEWDKKTSSMKILPEIGENRKRYLRKVAEHIDWDARRLKAIVTQCDRQGGIYSVDSIIEKFNRQTGEQSLFRFMQGIIGQLKQLGKVRTSETYTAALASFMKFREGQDILLCEMDGNTMMLYEAWLKGKGICPNTVSFYMRILRAVYNRAVEKELTEQKHPFKHVYTGIGKTVKRAIPLKSIKHIKELDLILKPHLDYARDMFLFSFYTRGMSFIDMAYLKKSDLKNGTITYRRRKTGQQLTVKWEKCMEDIIAKYRENTATRYLLPIITNPCSDERTQYRNAICRINVA
;
A
#
# COMPACT_ATOMS: atom_id res chain seq x y z
N TYR A 1 10.66 24.63 -22.46
CA TYR A 1 11.24 25.08 -21.19
C TYR A 1 10.46 26.26 -20.62
N TYR A 2 10.45 26.39 -19.31
CA TYR A 2 10.00 27.62 -18.63
C TYR A 2 11.21 28.54 -18.41
N GLN A 3 10.94 29.84 -18.45
CA GLN A 3 11.93 30.85 -18.14
C GLN A 3 11.55 31.51 -16.81
N VAL A 4 12.43 31.37 -15.81
CA VAL A 4 12.25 31.96 -14.48
C VAL A 4 13.21 33.12 -14.36
N ILE A 5 12.68 34.31 -14.02
CA ILE A 5 13.43 35.55 -13.90
C ILE A 5 13.27 36.11 -12.51
N HIS A 6 14.35 36.34 -11.77
CA HIS A 6 14.35 36.99 -10.48
C HIS A 6 15.69 37.72 -10.25
N GLY A 7 15.65 38.97 -9.78
CA GLY A 7 16.85 39.75 -9.51
C GLY A 7 17.77 39.95 -10.74
N ARG A 8 17.19 40.11 -11.96
CA ARG A 8 17.89 40.18 -13.25
C ARG A 8 18.62 38.91 -13.68
N ILE A 9 18.49 37.83 -12.93
CA ILE A 9 19.03 36.52 -13.29
C ILE A 9 17.95 35.71 -13.99
N VAL A 10 18.28 35.09 -15.12
CA VAL A 10 17.41 34.28 -15.93
C VAL A 10 17.87 32.84 -15.88
N ARG A 11 16.97 31.91 -15.61
CA ARG A 11 17.21 30.46 -15.67
C ARG A 11 16.13 29.76 -16.47
N GLN A 12 16.49 28.65 -17.09
CA GLN A 12 15.57 27.82 -17.86
C GLN A 12 15.31 26.49 -17.11
N VAL A 13 14.03 26.12 -16.99
CA VAL A 13 13.60 24.82 -16.48
C VAL A 13 13.14 23.98 -17.66
N LYS A 14 13.80 22.85 -17.91
CA LYS A 14 13.42 21.92 -18.98
C LYS A 14 12.05 21.31 -18.69
N THR A 15 11.26 21.16 -19.76
CA THR A 15 9.98 20.44 -19.74
C THR A 15 10.03 19.33 -20.78
N ASP A 16 9.26 18.26 -20.55
CA ASP A 16 9.13 17.15 -21.50
C ASP A 16 8.05 17.40 -22.58
N TYR A 17 7.43 18.59 -22.54
CA TYR A 17 6.38 18.94 -23.50
C TYR A 17 6.99 19.29 -24.86
N ARG A 18 6.42 18.72 -25.93
CA ARG A 18 6.83 18.98 -27.31
C ARG A 18 5.68 19.60 -28.08
N ILE A 19 5.85 20.87 -28.45
CA ILE A 19 4.90 21.67 -29.24
C ILE A 19 5.60 22.27 -30.44
N PHE A 20 4.84 22.52 -31.50
CA PHE A 20 5.34 23.26 -32.65
C PHE A 20 5.21 24.76 -32.39
N ASP A 21 6.06 25.58 -33.07
CA ASP A 21 6.01 27.04 -32.91
C ASP A 21 4.64 27.63 -33.29
N THR A 22 3.94 27.02 -34.24
CA THR A 22 2.59 27.40 -34.66
C THR A 22 1.50 27.13 -33.59
N GLU A 23 1.79 26.26 -32.64
CA GLU A 23 0.86 25.87 -31.55
C GLU A 23 1.03 26.74 -30.28
N TRP A 24 1.98 27.69 -30.29
CA TRP A 24 2.22 28.59 -29.17
C TRP A 24 2.09 30.06 -29.58
N ASP A 25 1.27 30.81 -28.87
CA ASP A 25 1.16 32.24 -29.01
C ASP A 25 2.14 32.97 -28.10
N LYS A 26 3.18 33.57 -28.67
CA LYS A 26 4.22 34.29 -27.90
C LYS A 26 3.71 35.57 -27.27
N LYS A 27 2.64 36.20 -27.82
CA LYS A 27 2.07 37.44 -27.28
C LYS A 27 1.23 37.23 -26.07
N THR A 28 0.38 36.19 -26.09
CA THR A 28 -0.52 35.84 -24.98
C THR A 28 0.08 34.81 -24.05
N SER A 29 1.27 34.24 -24.39
CA SER A 29 1.90 33.14 -23.64
C SER A 29 0.94 31.97 -23.39
N SER A 30 0.15 31.62 -24.40
CA SER A 30 -0.88 30.58 -24.32
C SER A 30 -0.81 29.58 -25.47
N MET A 31 -1.44 28.42 -25.26
CA MET A 31 -1.52 27.36 -26.27
C MET A 31 -2.53 27.73 -27.36
N LYS A 32 -2.12 27.68 -28.63
CA LYS A 32 -2.95 27.89 -29.80
C LYS A 32 -3.35 26.55 -30.41
N ILE A 33 -4.64 26.19 -30.25
CA ILE A 33 -5.19 24.96 -30.82
C ILE A 33 -5.84 25.28 -32.16
N LEU A 34 -5.18 24.89 -33.26
CA LEU A 34 -5.67 25.13 -34.60
C LEU A 34 -6.83 24.17 -34.94
N PRO A 35 -7.89 24.63 -35.67
CA PRO A 35 -9.05 23.79 -36.00
C PRO A 35 -8.70 22.56 -36.84
N GLU A 36 -7.68 22.64 -37.67
CA GLU A 36 -7.29 21.67 -38.70
C GLU A 36 -6.48 20.49 -38.19
N ILE A 37 -6.09 20.48 -36.89
CA ILE A 37 -5.28 19.39 -36.32
C ILE A 37 -6.18 18.22 -35.88
N GLY A 38 -5.62 16.98 -36.03
CA GLY A 38 -6.33 15.76 -35.62
C GLY A 38 -6.68 15.74 -34.12
N GLU A 39 -7.80 15.11 -33.76
CA GLU A 39 -8.32 15.09 -32.38
C GLU A 39 -7.33 14.57 -31.34
N ASN A 40 -6.45 13.63 -31.68
CA ASN A 40 -5.40 13.14 -30.76
C ASN A 40 -4.40 14.25 -30.40
N ARG A 41 -4.02 15.08 -31.38
CA ARG A 41 -3.11 16.21 -31.17
C ARG A 41 -3.79 17.31 -30.38
N LYS A 42 -5.08 17.63 -30.67
CA LYS A 42 -5.87 18.59 -29.88
C LYS A 42 -5.97 18.16 -28.41
N ARG A 43 -6.20 16.87 -28.16
CA ARG A 43 -6.23 16.31 -26.79
C ARG A 43 -4.88 16.45 -26.09
N TYR A 44 -3.79 16.17 -26.80
CA TYR A 44 -2.44 16.37 -26.28
C TYR A 44 -2.18 17.84 -25.92
N LEU A 45 -2.48 18.78 -26.82
CA LEU A 45 -2.27 20.21 -26.59
C LEU A 45 -3.10 20.77 -25.43
N ARG A 46 -4.36 20.31 -25.26
CA ARG A 46 -5.18 20.67 -24.10
C ARG A 46 -4.53 20.21 -22.80
N LYS A 47 -4.05 18.97 -22.75
CA LYS A 47 -3.32 18.46 -21.58
C LYS A 47 -2.04 19.26 -21.30
N VAL A 48 -1.27 19.58 -22.33
CA VAL A 48 -0.05 20.40 -22.17
C VAL A 48 -0.41 21.81 -21.66
N ALA A 49 -1.49 22.42 -22.14
CA ALA A 49 -1.95 23.72 -21.65
C ALA A 49 -2.33 23.67 -20.16
N GLU A 50 -3.09 22.64 -19.74
CA GLU A 50 -3.45 22.42 -18.32
C GLU A 50 -2.20 22.26 -17.44
N HIS A 51 -1.19 21.54 -17.92
CA HIS A 51 0.07 21.35 -17.20
C HIS A 51 0.88 22.67 -17.10
N ILE A 52 0.94 23.44 -18.16
CA ILE A 52 1.63 24.75 -18.15
C ILE A 52 0.96 25.69 -17.14
N ASP A 53 -0.35 25.77 -17.13
CA ASP A 53 -1.10 26.58 -16.17
C ASP A 53 -0.88 26.14 -14.73
N TRP A 54 -0.83 24.82 -14.51
CA TRP A 54 -0.54 24.25 -13.22
C TRP A 54 0.88 24.58 -12.74
N ASP A 55 1.88 24.38 -13.59
CA ASP A 55 3.27 24.68 -13.29
C ASP A 55 3.51 26.19 -13.06
N ALA A 56 2.83 27.04 -13.82
CA ALA A 56 2.87 28.48 -13.61
C ALA A 56 2.29 28.89 -12.26
N ARG A 57 1.13 28.33 -11.85
CA ARG A 57 0.54 28.56 -10.53
C ARG A 57 1.47 28.11 -9.40
N ARG A 58 2.15 26.97 -9.56
CA ARG A 58 3.11 26.46 -8.58
C ARG A 58 4.35 27.35 -8.45
N LEU A 59 4.96 27.72 -9.58
CA LEU A 59 6.09 28.66 -9.56
C LEU A 59 5.70 29.95 -8.83
N LYS A 60 4.52 30.49 -9.12
CA LYS A 60 3.98 31.68 -8.45
C LYS A 60 3.78 31.45 -6.94
N ALA A 61 3.26 30.31 -6.53
CA ALA A 61 3.10 29.95 -5.11
C ALA A 61 4.44 29.84 -4.39
N ILE A 62 5.46 29.22 -5.03
CA ILE A 62 6.83 29.15 -4.47
C ILE A 62 7.41 30.54 -4.26
N VAL A 63 7.29 31.42 -5.26
CA VAL A 63 7.76 32.82 -5.15
C VAL A 63 7.05 33.53 -4.01
N THR A 64 5.70 33.47 -3.96
CA THR A 64 4.91 34.09 -2.89
C THR A 64 5.31 33.56 -1.50
N GLN A 65 5.62 32.29 -1.38
CA GLN A 65 6.08 31.69 -0.13
C GLN A 65 7.47 32.22 0.26
N CYS A 66 8.38 32.35 -0.71
CA CYS A 66 9.71 32.92 -0.48
C CYS A 66 9.61 34.40 -0.03
N ASP A 67 8.75 35.19 -0.66
CA ASP A 67 8.50 36.59 -0.32
C ASP A 67 7.95 36.73 1.12
N ARG A 68 7.01 35.88 1.52
CA ARG A 68 6.45 35.88 2.89
C ARG A 68 7.46 35.50 3.97
N GLN A 69 8.46 34.68 3.64
CA GLN A 69 9.52 34.29 4.57
C GLN A 69 10.56 35.39 4.80
N GLY A 70 10.51 36.49 4.03
CA GLY A 70 11.32 37.70 4.23
C GLY A 70 12.83 37.50 4.04
N GLY A 71 13.26 36.38 3.47
CA GLY A 71 14.67 36.06 3.20
C GLY A 71 15.12 36.45 1.80
N ILE A 72 16.43 36.69 1.63
CA ILE A 72 17.03 36.81 0.28
C ILE A 72 17.05 35.41 -0.33
N TYR A 73 16.39 35.24 -1.49
CA TYR A 73 16.36 33.97 -2.22
C TYR A 73 16.84 34.17 -3.66
N SER A 74 17.43 33.13 -4.23
CA SER A 74 17.95 33.13 -5.61
C SER A 74 16.99 32.42 -6.56
N VAL A 75 17.14 32.68 -7.87
CA VAL A 75 16.41 31.92 -8.92
C VAL A 75 16.70 30.43 -8.79
N ASP A 76 17.94 30.07 -8.47
CA ASP A 76 18.33 28.66 -8.34
C ASP A 76 17.59 27.98 -7.18
N SER A 77 17.36 28.70 -6.06
CA SER A 77 16.54 28.16 -4.94
C SER A 77 15.06 27.97 -5.30
N ILE A 78 14.50 28.85 -6.14
CA ILE A 78 13.12 28.67 -6.67
C ILE A 78 13.06 27.43 -7.55
N ILE A 79 14.03 27.25 -8.45
CA ILE A 79 14.10 26.10 -9.36
C ILE A 79 14.29 24.79 -8.58
N GLU A 80 15.14 24.79 -7.56
CA GLU A 80 15.34 23.61 -6.70
C GLU A 80 14.06 23.22 -6.00
N LYS A 81 13.33 24.18 -5.40
CA LYS A 81 12.02 23.94 -4.77
C LYS A 81 11.00 23.42 -5.79
N PHE A 82 10.96 24.01 -6.98
CA PHE A 82 10.08 23.59 -8.06
C PHE A 82 10.40 22.15 -8.54
N ASN A 83 11.67 21.83 -8.78
CA ASN A 83 12.10 20.50 -9.20
C ASN A 83 11.84 19.43 -8.12
N ARG A 84 12.02 19.78 -6.84
CA ARG A 84 11.69 18.91 -5.72
C ARG A 84 10.20 18.59 -5.72
N GLN A 85 9.35 19.60 -5.85
CA GLN A 85 7.91 19.43 -5.92
C GLN A 85 7.47 18.67 -7.20
N THR A 86 8.13 18.88 -8.34
CA THR A 86 7.85 18.13 -9.58
C THR A 86 8.17 16.64 -9.40
N GLY A 87 9.26 16.31 -8.71
CA GLY A 87 9.55 14.93 -8.34
C GLY A 87 8.51 14.32 -7.37
N GLU A 88 7.92 15.12 -6.49
CA GLU A 88 6.85 14.70 -5.58
C GLU A 88 5.50 14.49 -6.29
N GLN A 89 5.32 15.05 -7.48
CA GLN A 89 4.11 14.85 -8.30
C GLN A 89 4.09 13.55 -9.10
N SER A 90 5.23 12.86 -9.22
CA SER A 90 5.26 11.51 -9.75
C SER A 90 4.55 10.55 -8.81
N LEU A 91 3.58 9.81 -9.31
CA LEU A 91 2.84 8.83 -8.51
C LEU A 91 3.75 7.78 -7.90
N PHE A 92 4.69 7.24 -8.69
CA PHE A 92 5.56 6.17 -8.22
C PHE A 92 6.47 6.67 -7.10
N ARG A 93 7.11 7.82 -7.28
CA ARG A 93 7.99 8.42 -6.29
C ARG A 93 7.23 8.85 -5.03
N PHE A 94 6.07 9.46 -5.19
CA PHE A 94 5.21 9.84 -4.07
C PHE A 94 4.79 8.61 -3.25
N MET A 95 4.36 7.55 -3.93
CA MET A 95 3.96 6.31 -3.27
C MET A 95 5.14 5.59 -2.61
N GLN A 96 6.33 5.60 -3.20
CA GLN A 96 7.57 5.11 -2.58
C GLN A 96 7.91 5.87 -1.30
N GLY A 97 7.74 7.20 -1.29
CA GLY A 97 7.89 8.03 -0.10
C GLY A 97 6.93 7.62 1.03
N ILE A 98 5.66 7.39 0.71
CA ILE A 98 4.66 6.89 1.69
C ILE A 98 5.07 5.51 2.23
N ILE A 99 5.54 4.60 1.36
CA ILE A 99 6.02 3.27 1.76
C ILE A 99 7.20 3.38 2.73
N GLY A 100 8.15 4.29 2.46
CA GLY A 100 9.28 4.58 3.34
C GLY A 100 8.82 5.06 4.72
N GLN A 101 7.91 6.04 4.77
CA GLN A 101 7.33 6.54 6.02
C GLN A 101 6.62 5.44 6.82
N LEU A 102 5.83 4.58 6.15
CA LEU A 102 5.14 3.47 6.80
C LEU A 102 6.12 2.47 7.43
N LYS A 103 7.28 2.21 6.79
CA LYS A 103 8.34 1.37 7.35
C LYS A 103 8.96 2.01 8.59
N GLN A 104 9.30 3.29 8.53
CA GLN A 104 9.86 4.04 9.68
C GLN A 104 8.90 4.06 10.88
N LEU A 105 7.58 4.16 10.63
CA LEU A 105 6.54 4.08 11.66
C LEU A 105 6.27 2.66 12.17
N GLY A 106 7.05 1.66 11.77
CA GLY A 106 6.86 0.25 12.15
C GLY A 106 5.61 -0.41 11.55
N LYS A 107 4.89 0.27 10.62
CA LYS A 107 3.70 -0.28 9.94
C LYS A 107 4.09 -1.19 8.77
N VAL A 108 4.95 -2.16 9.04
CA VAL A 108 5.60 -2.98 8.01
C VAL A 108 4.59 -3.70 7.12
N ARG A 109 3.52 -4.30 7.70
CA ARG A 109 2.49 -5.00 6.89
C ARG A 109 1.76 -4.04 5.95
N THR A 110 1.45 -2.83 6.40
CA THR A 110 0.84 -1.81 5.55
C THR A 110 1.78 -1.38 4.44
N SER A 111 3.07 -1.18 4.72
CA SER A 111 4.06 -0.85 3.69
C SER A 111 4.17 -1.94 2.62
N GLU A 112 4.13 -3.23 2.99
CA GLU A 112 4.11 -4.35 2.05
C GLU A 112 2.89 -4.33 1.12
N THR A 113 1.70 -4.00 1.65
CA THR A 113 0.49 -3.92 0.84
C THR A 113 0.53 -2.75 -0.15
N TYR A 114 1.08 -1.61 0.26
CA TYR A 114 1.31 -0.47 -0.63
C TYR A 114 2.35 -0.82 -1.71
N THR A 115 3.43 -1.51 -1.34
CA THR A 115 4.44 -1.98 -2.30
C THR A 115 3.83 -2.93 -3.35
N ALA A 116 2.97 -3.86 -2.93
CA ALA A 116 2.29 -4.76 -3.86
C ALA A 116 1.36 -4.02 -4.83
N ALA A 117 0.60 -3.02 -4.34
CA ALA A 117 -0.27 -2.19 -5.17
C ALA A 117 0.54 -1.35 -6.17
N LEU A 118 1.64 -0.74 -5.73
CA LEU A 118 2.56 0.00 -6.60
C LEU A 118 3.16 -0.91 -7.68
N ALA A 119 3.69 -2.07 -7.30
CA ALA A 119 4.28 -3.01 -8.25
C ALA A 119 3.25 -3.50 -9.30
N SER A 120 2.00 -3.69 -8.90
CA SER A 120 0.91 -4.05 -9.82
C SER A 120 0.61 -2.91 -10.80
N PHE A 121 0.53 -1.67 -10.31
CA PHE A 121 0.27 -0.51 -11.15
C PHE A 121 1.45 -0.20 -12.10
N MET A 122 2.70 -0.35 -11.63
CA MET A 122 3.90 -0.24 -12.47
C MET A 122 3.89 -1.27 -13.62
N LYS A 123 3.46 -2.51 -13.36
CA LYS A 123 3.31 -3.53 -14.41
C LYS A 123 2.25 -3.15 -15.44
N PHE A 124 1.12 -2.61 -15.01
CA PHE A 124 0.08 -2.09 -15.91
C PHE A 124 0.60 -0.97 -16.79
N ARG A 125 1.44 -0.09 -16.23
CA ARG A 125 2.04 1.05 -16.93
C ARG A 125 3.32 0.72 -17.70
N GLU A 126 3.75 -0.56 -17.72
CA GLU A 126 5.00 -1.00 -18.35
C GLU A 126 6.23 -0.23 -17.84
N GLY A 127 6.22 0.13 -16.56
CA GLY A 127 7.29 0.91 -15.92
C GLY A 127 7.23 2.43 -16.16
N GLN A 128 6.32 2.91 -17.00
CA GLN A 128 6.13 4.34 -17.24
C GLN A 128 5.40 4.99 -16.07
N ASP A 129 6.04 5.96 -15.44
CA ASP A 129 5.43 6.72 -14.36
C ASP A 129 4.30 7.63 -14.89
N ILE A 130 3.47 8.12 -13.99
CA ILE A 130 2.36 9.02 -14.29
C ILE A 130 2.36 10.16 -13.27
N LEU A 131 2.06 11.38 -13.70
CA LEU A 131 1.88 12.47 -12.77
C LEU A 131 0.56 12.34 -12.01
N LEU A 132 0.54 12.77 -10.75
CA LEU A 132 -0.65 12.74 -9.91
C LEU A 132 -1.82 13.52 -10.54
N CYS A 133 -1.55 14.61 -11.24
CA CYS A 133 -2.55 15.40 -11.95
C CYS A 133 -3.11 14.71 -13.22
N GLU A 134 -2.40 13.70 -13.76
CA GLU A 134 -2.84 12.88 -14.90
C GLU A 134 -3.67 11.66 -14.50
N MET A 135 -3.75 11.36 -13.20
CA MET A 135 -4.61 10.29 -12.71
C MET A 135 -6.08 10.66 -12.91
N ASP A 136 -6.67 10.13 -13.94
CA ASP A 136 -8.08 10.34 -14.30
C ASP A 136 -8.91 9.05 -14.17
N GLY A 137 -10.23 9.18 -14.29
CA GLY A 137 -11.17 8.05 -14.22
C GLY A 137 -10.93 7.02 -15.32
N ASN A 138 -10.52 7.44 -16.52
CA ASN A 138 -10.26 6.55 -17.64
C ASN A 138 -9.05 5.64 -17.35
N THR A 139 -7.96 6.21 -16.85
CA THR A 139 -6.77 5.45 -16.44
C THR A 139 -7.11 4.40 -15.38
N MET A 140 -7.95 4.75 -14.40
CA MET A 140 -8.36 3.81 -13.35
C MET A 140 -9.29 2.72 -13.88
N MET A 141 -10.21 3.01 -14.80
CA MET A 141 -11.04 2.01 -15.46
C MET A 141 -10.21 1.05 -16.33
N LEU A 142 -9.22 1.55 -17.07
CA LEU A 142 -8.31 0.71 -17.85
C LEU A 142 -7.47 -0.21 -16.95
N TYR A 143 -6.99 0.30 -15.82
CA TYR A 143 -6.26 -0.52 -14.85
C TYR A 143 -7.16 -1.61 -14.24
N GLU A 144 -8.42 -1.27 -13.91
CA GLU A 144 -9.39 -2.25 -13.43
C GLU A 144 -9.64 -3.35 -14.46
N ALA A 145 -9.86 -2.99 -15.73
CA ALA A 145 -10.06 -3.93 -16.82
C ALA A 145 -8.83 -4.82 -17.02
N TRP A 146 -7.62 -4.25 -16.95
CA TRP A 146 -6.38 -5.01 -17.05
C TRP A 146 -6.23 -6.03 -15.91
N LEU A 147 -6.55 -5.65 -14.66
CA LEU A 147 -6.52 -6.56 -13.51
C LEU A 147 -7.52 -7.72 -13.70
N LYS A 148 -8.74 -7.41 -14.14
CA LYS A 148 -9.78 -8.42 -14.44
C LYS A 148 -9.34 -9.36 -15.56
N GLY A 149 -8.73 -8.84 -16.62
CA GLY A 149 -8.17 -9.61 -17.74
C GLY A 149 -7.02 -10.55 -17.32
N LYS A 150 -6.31 -10.22 -16.23
CA LYS A 150 -5.31 -11.09 -15.59
C LYS A 150 -5.92 -12.13 -14.64
N GLY A 151 -7.24 -12.23 -14.54
CA GLY A 151 -7.91 -13.18 -13.64
C GLY A 151 -7.82 -12.79 -12.15
N ILE A 152 -7.49 -11.54 -11.81
CA ILE A 152 -7.39 -11.09 -10.43
C ILE A 152 -8.79 -11.03 -9.82
N CYS A 153 -8.97 -11.64 -8.64
CA CYS A 153 -10.28 -11.70 -7.97
C CYS A 153 -10.78 -10.29 -7.58
N PRO A 154 -12.12 -10.06 -7.59
CA PRO A 154 -12.71 -8.73 -7.38
C PRO A 154 -12.28 -8.04 -6.08
N ASN A 155 -12.10 -8.79 -4.99
CA ASN A 155 -11.67 -8.22 -3.72
C ASN A 155 -10.21 -7.73 -3.75
N THR A 156 -9.34 -8.37 -4.54
CA THR A 156 -7.96 -7.91 -4.75
C THR A 156 -7.92 -6.68 -5.66
N VAL A 157 -8.75 -6.64 -6.71
CA VAL A 157 -8.93 -5.45 -7.56
C VAL A 157 -9.35 -4.26 -6.69
N SER A 158 -10.42 -4.42 -5.93
CA SER A 158 -10.90 -3.40 -5.00
C SER A 158 -9.83 -2.98 -3.98
N PHE A 159 -9.04 -3.92 -3.48
CA PHE A 159 -7.95 -3.64 -2.54
C PHE A 159 -6.89 -2.72 -3.16
N TYR A 160 -6.46 -2.97 -4.39
CA TYR A 160 -5.51 -2.10 -5.09
C TYR A 160 -6.10 -0.72 -5.37
N MET A 161 -7.37 -0.66 -5.82
CA MET A 161 -8.06 0.61 -6.06
C MET A 161 -8.16 1.45 -4.78
N ARG A 162 -8.48 0.84 -3.64
CA ARG A 162 -8.56 1.55 -2.34
C ARG A 162 -7.20 2.10 -1.89
N ILE A 163 -6.10 1.37 -2.14
CA ILE A 163 -4.76 1.84 -1.81
C ILE A 163 -4.40 3.03 -2.70
N LEU A 164 -4.57 2.93 -4.02
CA LEU A 164 -4.30 4.02 -4.94
C LEU A 164 -5.16 5.25 -4.64
N ARG A 165 -6.44 5.06 -4.29
CA ARG A 165 -7.32 6.14 -3.85
C ARG A 165 -6.81 6.82 -2.57
N ALA A 166 -6.33 6.05 -1.60
CA ALA A 166 -5.76 6.61 -0.38
C ALA A 166 -4.47 7.40 -0.66
N VAL A 167 -3.65 6.94 -1.60
CA VAL A 167 -2.44 7.66 -2.05
C VAL A 167 -2.84 8.96 -2.75
N TYR A 168 -3.78 8.90 -3.69
CA TYR A 168 -4.27 10.06 -4.42
C TYR A 168 -4.87 11.13 -3.48
N ASN A 169 -5.73 10.73 -2.54
CA ASN A 169 -6.31 11.65 -1.57
C ASN A 169 -5.24 12.33 -0.70
N ARG A 170 -4.19 11.61 -0.30
CA ARG A 170 -3.04 12.23 0.40
C ARG A 170 -2.29 13.23 -0.48
N ALA A 171 -2.23 13.00 -1.78
CA ALA A 171 -1.64 13.96 -2.70
C ALA A 171 -2.50 15.22 -2.83
N VAL A 172 -3.83 15.08 -2.84
CA VAL A 172 -4.77 16.21 -2.80
C VAL A 172 -4.64 16.98 -1.48
N GLU A 173 -4.60 16.30 -0.34
CA GLU A 173 -4.39 16.92 0.99
C GLU A 173 -3.07 17.71 1.07
N LYS A 174 -2.04 17.29 0.33
CA LYS A 174 -0.75 17.98 0.23
C LYS A 174 -0.70 19.02 -0.90
N GLU A 175 -1.82 19.31 -1.53
CA GLU A 175 -1.92 20.26 -2.65
C GLU A 175 -1.00 19.93 -3.85
N LEU A 176 -0.64 18.65 -4.01
CA LEU A 176 0.17 18.18 -5.14
C LEU A 176 -0.67 17.96 -6.42
N THR A 177 -1.98 17.87 -6.28
CA THR A 177 -2.96 17.75 -7.38
C THR A 177 -4.33 18.20 -6.91
N GLU A 178 -5.18 18.63 -7.86
CA GLU A 178 -6.58 18.91 -7.61
C GLU A 178 -7.42 17.63 -7.52
N GLN A 179 -8.56 17.68 -6.82
CA GLN A 179 -9.46 16.53 -6.70
C GLN A 179 -10.27 16.32 -7.99
N LYS A 180 -9.93 15.29 -8.75
CA LYS A 180 -10.60 14.88 -10.00
C LYS A 180 -11.48 13.62 -9.84
N HIS A 181 -11.59 13.08 -8.62
CA HIS A 181 -12.36 11.85 -8.31
C HIS A 181 -12.08 10.65 -9.24
N PRO A 182 -10.81 10.28 -9.51
CA PRO A 182 -10.48 9.26 -10.51
C PRO A 182 -11.01 7.86 -10.18
N PHE A 183 -11.41 7.62 -8.94
CA PHE A 183 -11.93 6.33 -8.46
C PHE A 183 -13.46 6.25 -8.42
N LYS A 184 -14.19 7.22 -8.97
CA LYS A 184 -15.67 7.28 -8.93
C LYS A 184 -16.32 6.09 -9.64
N HIS A 185 -15.74 5.65 -10.74
CA HIS A 185 -16.33 4.65 -11.64
C HIS A 185 -15.66 3.26 -11.56
N VAL A 186 -14.77 3.03 -10.59
CA VAL A 186 -14.12 1.74 -10.38
C VAL A 186 -14.61 1.06 -9.10
N TYR A 187 -14.54 -0.26 -9.07
CA TYR A 187 -14.98 -1.02 -7.91
C TYR A 187 -14.04 -0.87 -6.72
N THR A 188 -14.53 -0.28 -5.65
CA THR A 188 -13.82 -0.11 -4.37
C THR A 188 -14.53 -0.77 -3.18
N GLY A 189 -15.59 -1.55 -3.47
CA GLY A 189 -16.38 -2.27 -2.47
C GLY A 189 -15.70 -3.54 -1.96
N ILE A 190 -16.40 -4.27 -1.10
CA ILE A 190 -15.99 -5.58 -0.61
C ILE A 190 -17.05 -6.58 -1.03
N GLY A 191 -16.69 -7.50 -1.93
CA GLY A 191 -17.55 -8.59 -2.36
C GLY A 191 -17.80 -9.57 -1.21
N LYS A 192 -19.02 -10.07 -1.13
CA LYS A 192 -19.36 -11.15 -0.18
C LYS A 192 -18.53 -12.38 -0.53
N THR A 193 -17.87 -12.94 0.46
CA THR A 193 -17.15 -14.23 0.34
C THR A 193 -17.95 -15.32 1.02
N VAL A 194 -17.93 -16.51 0.43
CA VAL A 194 -18.53 -17.69 1.08
C VAL A 194 -17.76 -17.99 2.36
N LYS A 195 -18.44 -18.00 3.49
CA LYS A 195 -17.85 -18.39 4.75
C LYS A 195 -17.65 -19.91 4.76
N ARG A 196 -16.43 -20.36 4.97
CA ARG A 196 -16.07 -21.78 5.03
C ARG A 196 -16.15 -22.29 6.47
N ALA A 197 -17.30 -22.07 7.15
CA ALA A 197 -17.55 -22.65 8.45
C ALA A 197 -17.78 -24.15 8.28
N ILE A 198 -17.12 -24.96 9.09
CA ILE A 198 -17.31 -26.41 9.14
C ILE A 198 -18.09 -26.80 10.40
N PRO A 199 -18.91 -27.85 10.34
CA PRO A 199 -19.67 -28.31 11.50
C PRO A 199 -18.77 -28.93 12.59
N LEU A 200 -19.23 -28.92 13.84
CA LEU A 200 -18.47 -29.47 14.95
C LEU A 200 -18.08 -30.95 14.76
N LYS A 201 -18.93 -31.73 14.08
CA LYS A 201 -18.61 -33.11 13.68
C LYS A 201 -17.31 -33.22 12.90
N SER A 202 -17.10 -32.33 11.94
CA SER A 202 -15.84 -32.30 11.15
C SER A 202 -14.63 -31.93 12.02
N ILE A 203 -14.79 -31.03 12.99
CA ILE A 203 -13.71 -30.68 13.94
C ILE A 203 -13.35 -31.89 14.81
N LYS A 204 -14.35 -32.66 15.29
CA LYS A 204 -14.10 -33.90 16.03
C LYS A 204 -13.34 -34.92 15.18
N HIS A 205 -13.74 -35.12 13.94
CA HIS A 205 -13.04 -35.98 12.98
C HIS A 205 -11.57 -35.54 12.78
N ILE A 206 -11.32 -34.23 12.56
CA ILE A 206 -9.97 -33.69 12.44
C ILE A 206 -9.11 -33.98 13.66
N LYS A 207 -9.70 -33.86 14.86
CA LYS A 207 -9.03 -34.18 16.12
C LYS A 207 -8.62 -35.67 16.23
N GLU A 208 -9.46 -36.57 15.73
CA GLU A 208 -9.31 -38.03 15.82
C GLU A 208 -8.40 -38.62 14.71
N LEU A 209 -7.91 -37.83 13.76
CA LEU A 209 -7.02 -38.30 12.71
C LEU A 209 -5.73 -38.88 13.30
N ASP A 210 -5.37 -40.08 12.88
CA ASP A 210 -4.04 -40.65 13.13
C ASP A 210 -3.06 -40.03 12.12
N LEU A 211 -2.16 -39.19 12.60
CA LEU A 211 -1.19 -38.46 11.80
C LEU A 211 0.26 -38.74 12.25
N ILE A 212 0.48 -39.85 12.97
CA ILE A 212 1.84 -40.23 13.49
C ILE A 212 2.86 -40.27 12.37
N LEU A 213 2.51 -40.79 11.20
CA LEU A 213 3.40 -40.89 10.04
C LEU A 213 3.49 -39.58 9.21
N LYS A 214 2.76 -38.55 9.59
CA LYS A 214 2.68 -37.26 8.89
C LYS A 214 2.88 -36.07 9.85
N PRO A 215 4.08 -35.86 10.41
CA PRO A 215 4.32 -34.89 11.47
C PRO A 215 3.93 -33.43 11.09
N HIS A 216 4.05 -33.09 9.79
CA HIS A 216 3.66 -31.75 9.31
C HIS A 216 2.15 -31.51 9.35
N LEU A 217 1.34 -32.53 9.04
CA LEU A 217 -0.12 -32.47 9.15
C LEU A 217 -0.55 -32.53 10.62
N ASP A 218 0.11 -33.34 11.42
CA ASP A 218 -0.12 -33.42 12.86
C ASP A 218 0.08 -32.06 13.54
N TYR A 219 1.19 -31.39 13.21
CA TYR A 219 1.45 -30.03 13.66
C TYR A 219 0.38 -29.02 13.17
N ALA A 220 0.00 -29.07 11.89
CA ALA A 220 -1.02 -28.17 11.33
C ALA A 220 -2.39 -28.39 11.99
N ARG A 221 -2.78 -29.65 12.24
CA ARG A 221 -3.98 -30.03 13.00
C ARG A 221 -3.96 -29.41 14.39
N ASP A 222 -2.87 -29.58 15.12
CA ASP A 222 -2.77 -29.10 16.51
C ASP A 222 -2.85 -27.56 16.58
N MET A 223 -2.22 -26.87 15.64
CA MET A 223 -2.35 -25.40 15.54
C MET A 223 -3.78 -24.97 15.19
N PHE A 224 -4.47 -25.69 14.29
CA PHE A 224 -5.88 -25.44 13.98
C PHE A 224 -6.77 -25.67 15.21
N LEU A 225 -6.59 -26.76 15.92
CA LEU A 225 -7.36 -27.08 17.14
C LEU A 225 -7.08 -26.07 18.26
N PHE A 226 -5.84 -25.66 18.45
CA PHE A 226 -5.51 -24.62 19.42
C PHE A 226 -6.20 -23.29 19.09
N SER A 227 -6.20 -22.88 17.82
CA SER A 227 -6.97 -21.71 17.37
C SER A 227 -8.46 -21.87 17.66
N PHE A 228 -9.03 -23.03 17.39
CA PHE A 228 -10.44 -23.32 17.67
C PHE A 228 -10.77 -23.25 19.19
N TYR A 229 -9.98 -23.89 20.05
CA TYR A 229 -10.16 -23.88 21.50
C TYR A 229 -9.99 -22.47 22.08
N THR A 230 -9.10 -21.66 21.51
CA THR A 230 -8.92 -20.26 21.92
C THR A 230 -9.90 -19.29 21.25
N ARG A 231 -11.08 -19.79 20.78
CA ARG A 231 -12.16 -19.00 20.17
C ARG A 231 -11.75 -18.23 18.91
N GLY A 232 -10.92 -18.84 18.09
CA GLY A 232 -10.45 -18.25 16.82
C GLY A 232 -9.29 -17.28 16.99
N MET A 233 -8.37 -17.56 17.91
CA MET A 233 -7.11 -16.81 17.99
C MET A 233 -6.39 -16.89 16.64
N SER A 234 -5.98 -15.74 16.11
CA SER A 234 -5.31 -15.71 14.81
C SER A 234 -3.91 -16.33 14.89
N PHE A 235 -3.42 -16.91 13.80
CA PHE A 235 -2.11 -17.58 13.80
C PHE A 235 -0.96 -16.63 14.20
N ILE A 236 -1.06 -15.34 13.87
CA ILE A 236 -0.08 -14.36 14.32
C ILE A 236 -0.15 -14.13 15.84
N ASP A 237 -1.34 -14.12 16.43
CA ASP A 237 -1.50 -13.97 17.88
C ASP A 237 -0.96 -15.20 18.59
N MET A 238 -1.21 -16.41 18.04
CA MET A 238 -0.65 -17.67 18.53
C MET A 238 0.88 -17.68 18.50
N ALA A 239 1.48 -17.21 17.40
CA ALA A 239 2.94 -17.20 17.24
C ALA A 239 3.66 -16.33 18.28
N TYR A 240 3.02 -15.24 18.69
CA TYR A 240 3.57 -14.31 19.68
C TYR A 240 2.97 -14.43 21.07
N LEU A 241 2.17 -15.48 21.33
CA LEU A 241 1.62 -15.77 22.64
C LEU A 241 2.73 -16.19 23.59
N LYS A 242 2.92 -15.47 24.68
CA LYS A 242 3.99 -15.70 25.63
C LYS A 242 3.57 -16.68 26.72
N LYS A 243 4.51 -17.41 27.28
CA LYS A 243 4.30 -18.24 28.49
C LYS A 243 3.76 -17.41 29.68
N SER A 244 4.19 -16.13 29.76
CA SER A 244 3.72 -15.18 30.77
C SER A 244 2.28 -14.72 30.61
N ASP A 245 1.68 -14.94 29.44
CA ASP A 245 0.28 -14.57 29.16
C ASP A 245 -0.72 -15.59 29.75
N LEU A 246 -0.21 -16.78 30.12
CA LEU A 246 -0.97 -17.80 30.84
C LEU A 246 -0.79 -17.63 32.36
N LYS A 247 -1.82 -17.18 33.06
CA LYS A 247 -1.82 -16.96 34.52
C LYS A 247 -3.18 -17.34 35.10
N ASN A 248 -3.17 -17.93 36.28
CA ASN A 248 -4.39 -18.23 37.05
C ASN A 248 -5.50 -18.93 36.24
N GLY A 249 -5.11 -19.92 35.41
CA GLY A 249 -6.08 -20.68 34.62
C GLY A 249 -6.71 -19.87 33.46
N THR A 250 -6.08 -18.78 33.03
CA THR A 250 -6.55 -17.96 31.90
C THR A 250 -5.38 -17.50 31.02
N ILE A 251 -5.63 -17.40 29.70
CA ILE A 251 -4.75 -16.69 28.74
C ILE A 251 -5.29 -15.28 28.57
N THR A 252 -4.45 -14.28 28.83
CA THR A 252 -4.78 -12.88 28.55
C THR A 252 -3.75 -12.29 27.61
N TYR A 253 -4.19 -11.89 26.42
CA TYR A 253 -3.31 -11.36 25.37
C TYR A 253 -3.91 -10.14 24.65
N ARG A 254 -3.07 -9.35 24.02
CA ARG A 254 -3.51 -8.25 23.14
C ARG A 254 -3.46 -8.69 21.68
N ARG A 255 -4.61 -8.62 21.00
CA ARG A 255 -4.73 -8.93 19.59
C ARG A 255 -3.85 -8.00 18.74
N ARG A 256 -2.90 -8.54 17.99
CA ARG A 256 -1.93 -7.74 17.23
C ARG A 256 -2.57 -6.88 16.13
N LYS A 257 -3.69 -7.31 15.57
CA LYS A 257 -4.39 -6.57 14.52
C LYS A 257 -5.12 -5.32 15.04
N THR A 258 -5.73 -5.39 16.22
CA THR A 258 -6.66 -4.38 16.73
C THR A 258 -6.22 -3.74 18.05
N GLY A 259 -5.24 -4.33 18.73
CA GLY A 259 -4.83 -3.90 20.07
C GLY A 259 -5.82 -4.27 21.18
N GLN A 260 -6.94 -4.93 20.86
CA GLN A 260 -7.95 -5.34 21.84
C GLN A 260 -7.37 -6.40 22.77
N GLN A 261 -7.59 -6.24 24.07
CA GLN A 261 -7.27 -7.26 25.07
C GLN A 261 -8.35 -8.32 25.08
N LEU A 262 -7.95 -9.59 25.02
CA LEU A 262 -8.83 -10.75 25.05
C LEU A 262 -8.37 -11.68 26.16
N THR A 263 -9.35 -12.29 26.86
CA THR A 263 -9.10 -13.28 27.91
C THR A 263 -9.84 -14.56 27.53
N VAL A 264 -9.17 -15.69 27.59
CA VAL A 264 -9.69 -17.01 27.29
C VAL A 264 -9.37 -17.93 28.47
N LYS A 265 -10.39 -18.67 28.97
CA LYS A 265 -10.18 -19.68 29.99
C LYS A 265 -9.29 -20.79 29.48
N TRP A 266 -8.33 -21.21 30.30
CA TRP A 266 -7.45 -22.33 30.00
C TRP A 266 -8.17 -23.65 30.17
N GLU A 267 -8.13 -24.49 29.16
CA GLU A 267 -8.81 -25.78 29.16
C GLU A 267 -7.81 -26.93 28.95
N LYS A 268 -8.13 -28.13 29.46
CA LYS A 268 -7.26 -29.31 29.36
C LYS A 268 -6.82 -29.62 27.92
N CYS A 269 -7.73 -29.47 26.96
CA CYS A 269 -7.40 -29.69 25.53
C CYS A 269 -6.32 -28.74 24.95
N MET A 270 -6.18 -27.54 25.51
CA MET A 270 -5.08 -26.63 25.15
C MET A 270 -3.79 -27.07 25.79
N GLU A 271 -3.86 -27.52 27.06
CA GLU A 271 -2.72 -28.03 27.81
C GLU A 271 -2.12 -29.26 27.14
N ASP A 272 -2.95 -30.19 26.68
CA ASP A 272 -2.51 -31.42 25.99
C ASP A 272 -1.72 -31.09 24.72
N ILE A 273 -2.16 -30.09 23.96
CA ILE A 273 -1.41 -29.59 22.77
C ILE A 273 -0.06 -29.00 23.19
N ILE A 274 -0.04 -28.14 24.21
CA ILE A 274 1.21 -27.52 24.68
C ILE A 274 2.17 -28.58 25.25
N ALA A 275 1.69 -29.55 26.00
CA ALA A 275 2.50 -30.63 26.58
C ALA A 275 3.24 -31.41 25.49
N LYS A 276 2.60 -31.67 24.34
CA LYS A 276 3.19 -32.37 23.19
C LYS A 276 4.42 -31.64 22.61
N TYR A 277 4.46 -30.31 22.71
CA TYR A 277 5.52 -29.46 22.14
C TYR A 277 6.43 -28.83 23.18
N ARG A 278 6.37 -29.24 24.45
CA ARG A 278 7.10 -28.62 25.57
C ARG A 278 8.61 -28.55 25.31
N GLU A 279 9.18 -29.61 24.77
CA GLU A 279 10.62 -29.69 24.48
C GLU A 279 11.04 -28.78 23.30
N ASN A 280 10.11 -28.43 22.42
CA ASN A 280 10.37 -27.61 21.23
C ASN A 280 10.15 -26.11 21.49
N THR A 281 9.95 -25.67 22.73
CA THR A 281 9.66 -24.27 23.09
C THR A 281 10.72 -23.70 24.05
N ALA A 282 11.98 -23.67 23.60
CA ALA A 282 13.09 -23.03 24.34
C ALA A 282 12.92 -21.50 24.47
N THR A 283 12.07 -20.89 23.67
CA THR A 283 11.82 -19.44 23.66
C THR A 283 10.79 -19.02 24.73
N ARG A 284 10.56 -17.70 24.83
CA ARG A 284 9.53 -17.11 25.68
C ARG A 284 8.09 -17.41 25.23
N TYR A 285 7.91 -17.94 24.02
CA TYR A 285 6.59 -18.20 23.44
C TYR A 285 6.02 -19.53 23.88
N LEU A 286 4.67 -19.60 23.90
CA LEU A 286 3.93 -20.75 24.42
C LEU A 286 3.88 -21.90 23.38
N LEU A 287 3.78 -21.55 22.08
CA LEU A 287 3.64 -22.49 20.97
C LEU A 287 4.94 -22.59 20.15
N PRO A 288 5.24 -23.75 19.50
CA PRO A 288 6.46 -23.99 18.75
C PRO A 288 6.42 -23.36 17.34
N ILE A 289 6.04 -22.09 17.25
CA ILE A 289 5.97 -21.35 15.98
C ILE A 289 7.24 -20.51 15.80
N ILE A 290 7.67 -19.85 16.87
CA ILE A 290 8.94 -19.11 16.96
C ILE A 290 9.82 -19.88 17.95
N THR A 291 10.75 -20.66 17.45
CA THR A 291 11.53 -21.63 18.25
C THR A 291 12.98 -21.25 18.42
N ASN A 292 13.55 -20.45 17.50
CA ASN A 292 14.95 -20.05 17.52
C ASN A 292 15.12 -18.61 18.02
N PRO A 293 15.72 -18.38 19.21
CA PRO A 293 15.93 -17.03 19.74
C PRO A 293 16.96 -16.20 18.94
N CYS A 294 17.83 -16.86 18.16
CA CYS A 294 18.88 -16.21 17.37
C CYS A 294 18.44 -15.80 15.97
N SER A 295 17.24 -16.22 15.53
CA SER A 295 16.71 -15.91 14.19
C SER A 295 15.59 -14.90 14.27
N ASP A 296 15.41 -14.12 13.17
CA ASP A 296 14.32 -13.15 13.08
C ASP A 296 12.94 -13.79 13.30
N GLU A 297 12.23 -13.35 14.32
CA GLU A 297 10.92 -13.86 14.73
C GLU A 297 9.89 -13.78 13.59
N ARG A 298 9.93 -12.69 12.81
CA ARG A 298 9.00 -12.48 11.71
C ARG A 298 9.22 -13.47 10.56
N THR A 299 10.46 -13.77 10.27
CA THR A 299 10.83 -14.78 9.25
C THR A 299 10.37 -16.16 9.68
N GLN A 300 10.56 -16.54 10.94
CA GLN A 300 10.08 -17.81 11.49
C GLN A 300 8.54 -17.90 11.39
N TYR A 301 7.83 -16.87 11.81
CA TYR A 301 6.37 -16.79 11.66
C TYR A 301 5.92 -16.97 10.20
N ARG A 302 6.56 -16.28 9.24
CA ARG A 302 6.21 -16.39 7.81
C ARG A 302 6.44 -17.79 7.27
N ASN A 303 7.53 -18.42 7.64
CA ASN A 303 7.85 -19.79 7.23
C ASN A 303 6.86 -20.79 7.84
N ALA A 304 6.47 -20.61 9.09
CA ALA A 304 5.50 -21.48 9.77
C ALA A 304 4.11 -21.36 9.14
N ILE A 305 3.61 -20.14 8.85
CA ILE A 305 2.30 -19.97 8.20
C ILE A 305 2.28 -20.52 6.78
N CYS A 306 3.39 -20.40 6.03
CA CYS A 306 3.48 -21.01 4.70
C CYS A 306 3.38 -22.54 4.79
N ARG A 307 4.09 -23.17 5.73
CA ARG A 307 4.03 -24.64 5.94
C ARG A 307 2.63 -25.10 6.31
N ILE A 308 1.94 -24.41 7.21
CA ILE A 308 0.56 -24.77 7.64
C ILE A 308 -0.45 -24.60 6.50
N ASN A 309 -0.27 -23.58 5.65
CA ASN A 309 -1.20 -23.36 4.53
C ASN A 309 -1.06 -24.39 3.39
N VAL A 310 0.04 -25.13 3.35
CA VAL A 310 0.28 -26.19 2.35
C VAL A 310 -0.11 -27.57 2.93
N ALA A 311 -0.14 -27.74 4.23
CA ALA A 311 -0.59 -28.91 4.94
C ALA A 311 -2.13 -29.01 4.94
#